data_b3789093c3e09c43bb7b909ccc4e8d1f
#
_entry.id   b3789093c3e09c43bb7b909ccc4e8d1f
#
_cell.length_a   1.000
_cell.length_b   1.000
_cell.length_c   1.000
_cell.angle_alpha   90.00
_cell.angle_beta   90.00
_cell.angle_gamma   90.00
#
_symmetry.space_group_name_H-M   'P 1'
#
loop_
_entity.id
_entity.type
_entity.pdbx_description
1 polymer ?
#
loop_
_entity_poly.entity_id
_entity_poly.type
_entity_poly.pdbx_seq_one_letter_code
_entity_poly.pdbx_strand_id
1 'polypeptide(L)'
;MNSIELFSGTGGLALGLQQAGFDHKALFEWDKASCENIKENIANGYPGVRDWKVYQTDVRTVNYNGYTGSIQLVAGGPPCQPFSLGGKHQAYNDKRDMFPEAVRAVRETQPEAFIFENVKGLLRKSFSSYFNYILLQLQHPEIVKKENMTWEEHMSLLEKHHTAGHDDGLSYNVVFRLLNAADYGVPQSRHRVIIVGFRSDSNISWSFPNATHSQESLLYSKWVTGDYWQEHNMKKPSEMPLSTAQLRSVRRAVEETDTPLQRWQTVRDAIGDLPNPADEHGVGAYYNHEFRDGARIYAGHSGSKMDEPSKTIKAGAHGVPGGENMVVLDDGSVRYYTVRESARIQTFPDDYIFSASWTESMRQIGNAVPVKLAKAVGDSVITQMKGLVKHNG
;
A
#
# COMPACT_ATOMS: atom_id res chain seq x y z
N MET A 1 -13.40 6.71 14.42
CA MET A 1 -14.25 6.71 13.21
C MET A 1 -14.34 5.31 12.67
N ASN A 2 -15.57 4.86 12.38
CA ASN A 2 -15.79 3.48 11.95
C ASN A 2 -15.46 3.30 10.48
N SER A 3 -14.88 2.14 10.15
CA SER A 3 -14.53 1.78 8.77
C SER A 3 -14.90 0.34 8.44
N ILE A 4 -15.03 0.07 7.16
CA ILE A 4 -14.98 -1.29 6.61
C ILE A 4 -13.88 -1.36 5.56
N GLU A 5 -13.29 -2.55 5.39
CA GLU A 5 -12.30 -2.78 4.35
C GLU A 5 -12.66 -3.97 3.48
N LEU A 6 -12.57 -3.77 2.17
CA LEU A 6 -12.75 -4.79 1.15
C LEU A 6 -11.39 -5.26 0.65
N PHE A 7 -11.28 -6.53 0.29
CA PHE A 7 -10.02 -7.10 -0.22
C PHE A 7 -8.86 -6.90 0.75
N SER A 8 -9.12 -7.15 2.04
CA SER A 8 -8.20 -6.79 3.12
C SER A 8 -6.86 -7.55 3.08
N GLY A 9 -6.78 -8.64 2.32
CA GLY A 9 -5.59 -9.48 2.28
C GLY A 9 -5.17 -9.90 3.69
N THR A 10 -3.90 -9.74 4.01
CA THR A 10 -3.36 -9.99 5.35
C THR A 10 -3.39 -8.74 6.27
N GLY A 11 -4.18 -7.71 5.93
CA GLY A 11 -4.45 -6.57 6.81
C GLY A 11 -3.44 -5.42 6.76
N GLY A 12 -2.61 -5.31 5.74
CA GLY A 12 -1.60 -4.22 5.69
C GLY A 12 -2.21 -2.82 5.63
N LEU A 13 -3.23 -2.62 4.78
CA LEU A 13 -3.98 -1.37 4.71
C LEU A 13 -4.75 -1.14 6.02
N ALA A 14 -5.47 -2.17 6.49
CA ALA A 14 -6.24 -2.11 7.73
C ALA A 14 -5.38 -1.71 8.94
N LEU A 15 -4.19 -2.30 9.11
CA LEU A 15 -3.27 -1.93 10.21
C LEU A 15 -2.86 -0.47 10.15
N GLY A 16 -2.52 0.04 8.98
CA GLY A 16 -2.15 1.44 8.82
C GLY A 16 -3.31 2.39 9.13
N LEU A 17 -4.51 2.06 8.67
CA LEU A 17 -5.72 2.84 8.97
C LEU A 17 -6.13 2.76 10.44
N GLN A 18 -5.98 1.59 11.08
CA GLN A 18 -6.17 1.42 12.52
C GLN A 18 -5.20 2.31 13.31
N GLN A 19 -3.92 2.33 12.93
CA GLN A 19 -2.91 3.19 13.56
C GLN A 19 -3.19 4.69 13.34
N ALA A 20 -3.88 5.06 12.27
CA ALA A 20 -4.36 6.41 12.03
C ALA A 20 -5.59 6.78 12.88
N GLY A 21 -6.26 5.79 13.50
CA GLY A 21 -7.40 5.99 14.39
C GLY A 21 -8.75 5.64 13.78
N PHE A 22 -8.79 4.88 12.69
CA PHE A 22 -10.02 4.24 12.22
C PHE A 22 -10.26 2.94 12.98
N ASP A 23 -11.52 2.61 13.20
CA ASP A 23 -12.00 1.42 13.91
C ASP A 23 -12.72 0.51 12.92
N HIS A 24 -12.08 -0.59 12.54
CA HIS A 24 -12.61 -1.52 11.55
C HIS A 24 -13.77 -2.35 12.11
N LYS A 25 -14.97 -2.15 11.57
CA LYS A 25 -16.19 -2.90 11.93
C LYS A 25 -16.32 -4.20 11.15
N ALA A 26 -15.76 -4.26 9.95
CA ALA A 26 -15.72 -5.46 9.13
C ALA A 26 -14.54 -5.42 8.15
N LEU A 27 -13.89 -6.56 7.96
CA LEU A 27 -12.93 -6.82 6.90
C LEU A 27 -13.47 -7.95 6.04
N PHE A 28 -13.53 -7.74 4.73
CA PHE A 28 -14.01 -8.70 3.76
C PHE A 28 -12.86 -9.19 2.90
N GLU A 29 -12.60 -10.49 2.96
CA GLU A 29 -11.54 -11.14 2.19
C GLU A 29 -12.02 -12.53 1.75
N TRP A 30 -11.71 -12.91 0.53
CA TRP A 30 -12.13 -14.22 0.04
C TRP A 30 -11.06 -15.29 0.25
N ASP A 31 -9.77 -14.88 0.26
CA ASP A 31 -8.65 -15.79 0.42
C ASP A 31 -8.59 -16.36 1.84
N LYS A 32 -8.72 -17.67 1.94
CA LYS A 32 -8.77 -18.37 3.22
C LYS A 32 -7.51 -18.14 4.04
N ALA A 33 -6.33 -18.27 3.43
CA ALA A 33 -5.06 -18.16 4.14
C ALA A 33 -4.84 -16.74 4.69
N SER A 34 -5.24 -15.71 3.94
CA SER A 34 -5.21 -14.32 4.41
C SER A 34 -6.16 -14.09 5.59
N CYS A 35 -7.38 -14.63 5.53
CA CYS A 35 -8.33 -14.56 6.64
C CYS A 35 -7.82 -15.28 7.89
N GLU A 36 -7.26 -16.49 7.72
CA GLU A 36 -6.69 -17.27 8.82
C GLU A 36 -5.53 -16.52 9.48
N ASN A 37 -4.65 -15.88 8.69
CA ASN A 37 -3.56 -15.07 9.23
C ASN A 37 -4.05 -13.93 10.12
N ILE A 38 -5.06 -13.17 9.71
CA ILE A 38 -5.62 -12.10 10.55
C ILE A 38 -6.26 -12.69 11.81
N LYS A 39 -7.08 -13.76 11.68
CA LYS A 39 -7.75 -14.41 12.82
C LYS A 39 -6.77 -14.95 13.84
N GLU A 40 -5.62 -15.45 13.41
CA GLU A 40 -4.58 -15.93 14.31
C GLU A 40 -3.93 -14.77 15.09
N ASN A 41 -3.67 -13.63 14.44
CA ASN A 41 -3.19 -12.42 15.14
C ASN A 41 -4.24 -11.90 16.14
N ILE A 42 -5.54 -12.01 15.84
CA ILE A 42 -6.62 -11.71 16.79
C ILE A 42 -6.56 -12.66 17.98
N ALA A 43 -6.46 -13.98 17.74
CA ALA A 43 -6.43 -15.02 18.77
C ALA A 43 -5.18 -14.89 19.66
N ASN A 44 -4.05 -14.48 19.10
CA ASN A 44 -2.81 -14.22 19.83
C ASN A 44 -2.83 -12.87 20.58
N GLY A 45 -3.94 -12.14 20.53
CA GLY A 45 -4.13 -10.91 21.29
C GLY A 45 -3.35 -9.70 20.76
N TYR A 46 -2.98 -9.70 19.46
CA TYR A 46 -2.33 -8.53 18.87
C TYR A 46 -3.20 -7.27 19.06
N PRO A 47 -2.73 -6.23 19.75
CA PRO A 47 -3.58 -5.13 20.22
C PRO A 47 -4.28 -4.37 19.08
N GLY A 48 -3.63 -4.23 17.94
CA GLY A 48 -4.15 -3.48 16.79
C GLY A 48 -5.29 -4.17 16.03
N VAL A 49 -5.56 -5.48 16.29
CA VAL A 49 -6.55 -6.23 15.50
C VAL A 49 -7.59 -6.96 16.35
N ARG A 50 -7.49 -6.89 17.67
CA ARG A 50 -8.31 -7.68 18.61
C ARG A 50 -9.82 -7.60 18.36
N ASP A 51 -10.31 -6.44 17.96
CA ASP A 51 -11.73 -6.17 17.80
C ASP A 51 -12.20 -6.29 16.33
N TRP A 52 -11.32 -6.71 15.44
CA TRP A 52 -11.66 -6.86 14.01
C TRP A 52 -12.59 -8.04 13.77
N LYS A 53 -13.60 -7.82 12.93
CA LYS A 53 -14.49 -8.88 12.42
C LYS A 53 -14.07 -9.22 11.00
N VAL A 54 -13.49 -10.41 10.82
CA VAL A 54 -13.00 -10.90 9.52
C VAL A 54 -14.02 -11.85 8.92
N TYR A 55 -14.54 -11.48 7.76
CA TYR A 55 -15.49 -12.27 6.97
C TYR A 55 -14.77 -12.87 5.76
N GLN A 56 -14.61 -14.19 5.78
CA GLN A 56 -14.14 -14.93 4.60
C GLN A 56 -15.31 -15.04 3.61
N THR A 57 -15.36 -14.16 2.61
CA THR A 57 -16.48 -14.08 1.68
C THR A 57 -16.10 -13.43 0.36
N ASP A 58 -16.90 -13.73 -0.66
CA ASP A 58 -16.85 -12.98 -1.92
C ASP A 58 -17.62 -11.66 -1.75
N VAL A 59 -16.95 -10.54 -1.97
CA VAL A 59 -17.55 -9.21 -1.83
C VAL A 59 -18.80 -9.00 -2.67
N ARG A 60 -18.96 -9.75 -3.79
CA ARG A 60 -20.15 -9.73 -4.66
C ARG A 60 -21.41 -10.21 -3.95
N THR A 61 -21.28 -11.01 -2.90
CA THR A 61 -22.40 -11.56 -2.13
C THR A 61 -22.75 -10.77 -0.88
N VAL A 62 -21.93 -9.77 -0.55
CA VAL A 62 -22.12 -8.95 0.66
C VAL A 62 -23.21 -7.90 0.42
N ASN A 63 -24.12 -7.76 1.36
CA ASN A 63 -25.08 -6.65 1.43
C ASN A 63 -24.52 -5.59 2.39
N TYR A 64 -24.16 -4.44 1.86
CA TYR A 64 -23.57 -3.36 2.65
C TYR A 64 -24.61 -2.39 3.26
N ASN A 65 -25.91 -2.52 2.93
CA ASN A 65 -26.95 -1.62 3.45
C ASN A 65 -27.04 -1.61 4.98
N GLY A 66 -26.63 -2.70 5.64
CA GLY A 66 -26.57 -2.77 7.11
C GLY A 66 -25.53 -1.82 7.75
N TYR A 67 -24.64 -1.26 6.94
CA TYR A 67 -23.57 -0.33 7.36
C TYR A 67 -23.89 1.14 7.05
N THR A 68 -24.98 1.42 6.32
CA THR A 68 -25.37 2.78 5.93
C THR A 68 -25.48 3.70 7.15
N GLY A 69 -24.85 4.87 7.09
CA GLY A 69 -24.84 5.87 8.16
C GLY A 69 -24.00 5.52 9.40
N SER A 70 -23.49 4.28 9.51
CA SER A 70 -22.66 3.84 10.64
C SER A 70 -21.16 3.81 10.31
N ILE A 71 -20.80 3.87 9.04
CA ILE A 71 -19.43 3.81 8.53
C ILE A 71 -19.01 5.14 7.95
N GLN A 72 -17.91 5.68 8.43
CA GLN A 72 -17.32 6.92 7.93
C GLN A 72 -16.30 6.69 6.82
N LEU A 73 -15.66 5.50 6.77
CA LEU A 73 -14.65 5.18 5.76
C LEU A 73 -14.90 3.80 5.14
N VAL A 74 -14.88 3.74 3.80
CA VAL A 74 -14.71 2.49 3.04
C VAL A 74 -13.30 2.46 2.49
N ALA A 75 -12.55 1.38 2.74
CA ALA A 75 -11.20 1.21 2.23
C ALA A 75 -11.06 -0.12 1.47
N GLY A 76 -9.98 -0.24 0.68
CA GLY A 76 -9.67 -1.52 0.05
C GLY A 76 -8.66 -1.44 -1.09
N GLY A 77 -8.17 -2.62 -1.50
CA GLY A 77 -7.31 -2.80 -2.67
C GLY A 77 -8.02 -3.66 -3.73
N PRO A 78 -9.02 -3.12 -4.47
CA PRO A 78 -9.79 -3.91 -5.41
C PRO A 78 -8.88 -4.52 -6.48
N PRO A 79 -8.85 -5.86 -6.65
CA PRO A 79 -8.10 -6.48 -7.72
C PRO A 79 -8.47 -5.90 -9.08
N CYS A 80 -7.47 -5.51 -9.83
CA CYS A 80 -7.61 -4.94 -11.15
C CYS A 80 -6.72 -5.75 -12.10
N GLN A 81 -7.14 -6.97 -12.38
CA GLN A 81 -6.51 -7.81 -13.40
C GLN A 81 -7.40 -7.77 -14.64
N PRO A 82 -6.86 -7.26 -15.74
CA PRO A 82 -5.72 -7.70 -16.52
C PRO A 82 -4.59 -6.68 -16.67
N PHE A 83 -4.40 -5.76 -15.74
CA PHE A 83 -3.40 -4.69 -15.82
C PHE A 83 -1.99 -5.12 -15.41
N SER A 84 -1.78 -6.39 -15.04
CA SER A 84 -0.47 -7.01 -14.91
C SER A 84 0.14 -7.32 -16.29
N LEU A 85 1.45 -7.39 -16.36
CA LEU A 85 2.32 -7.41 -17.55
C LEU A 85 2.01 -8.45 -18.68
N GLY A 86 0.94 -9.26 -18.61
CA GLY A 86 0.65 -10.35 -19.53
C GLY A 86 -0.75 -10.45 -20.11
N GLY A 87 -1.64 -9.48 -19.85
CA GLY A 87 -3.05 -9.56 -20.27
C GLY A 87 -3.34 -8.93 -21.63
N LYS A 88 -4.01 -9.66 -22.52
CA LYS A 88 -4.58 -9.12 -23.76
C LYS A 88 -5.78 -8.21 -23.45
N HIS A 89 -5.85 -7.05 -24.04
CA HIS A 89 -6.80 -5.92 -24.09
C HIS A 89 -8.31 -6.14 -23.85
N GLN A 90 -8.75 -6.98 -22.92
CA GLN A 90 -10.16 -7.21 -22.59
C GLN A 90 -10.48 -6.86 -21.12
N ALA A 91 -9.95 -5.76 -20.63
CA ALA A 91 -10.01 -5.33 -19.24
C ALA A 91 -11.41 -5.30 -18.64
N TYR A 92 -12.38 -4.82 -19.39
CA TYR A 92 -13.75 -4.48 -18.94
C TYR A 92 -14.73 -5.68 -18.85
N ASN A 93 -14.37 -6.84 -19.43
CA ASN A 93 -15.14 -8.09 -19.33
C ASN A 93 -14.47 -9.12 -18.40
N ASP A 94 -13.40 -8.74 -17.72
CA ASP A 94 -12.70 -9.67 -16.82
C ASP A 94 -13.44 -9.74 -15.48
N LYS A 95 -13.94 -10.94 -15.15
CA LYS A 95 -14.58 -11.22 -13.84
C LYS A 95 -13.68 -10.95 -12.63
N ARG A 96 -12.40 -10.65 -12.85
CA ARG A 96 -11.41 -10.30 -11.83
C ARG A 96 -11.30 -8.78 -11.59
N ASP A 97 -12.01 -7.97 -12.37
CA ASP A 97 -12.15 -6.55 -12.07
C ASP A 97 -13.17 -6.35 -10.96
N MET A 98 -12.69 -5.85 -9.83
CA MET A 98 -13.51 -5.66 -8.62
C MET A 98 -13.76 -4.18 -8.28
N PHE A 99 -13.40 -3.24 -9.14
CA PHE A 99 -13.78 -1.84 -8.94
C PHE A 99 -15.30 -1.63 -8.93
N PRO A 100 -16.12 -2.31 -9.75
CA PRO A 100 -17.57 -2.20 -9.64
C PRO A 100 -18.10 -2.55 -8.25
N GLU A 101 -17.49 -3.52 -7.56
CA GLU A 101 -17.87 -3.90 -6.20
C GLU A 101 -17.42 -2.87 -5.16
N ALA A 102 -16.25 -2.25 -5.35
CA ALA A 102 -15.82 -1.12 -4.53
C ALA A 102 -16.78 0.08 -4.65
N VAL A 103 -17.20 0.42 -5.89
CA VAL A 103 -18.21 1.45 -6.16
C VAL A 103 -19.55 1.08 -5.51
N ARG A 104 -19.98 -0.20 -5.60
CA ARG A 104 -21.21 -0.69 -4.96
C ARG A 104 -21.15 -0.54 -3.45
N ALA A 105 -20.03 -0.87 -2.82
CA ALA A 105 -19.86 -0.70 -1.38
C ALA A 105 -19.96 0.78 -0.98
N VAL A 106 -19.35 1.71 -1.73
CA VAL A 106 -19.49 3.15 -1.51
C VAL A 106 -20.94 3.60 -1.65
N ARG A 107 -21.64 3.15 -2.70
CA ARG A 107 -23.05 3.49 -2.93
C ARG A 107 -23.96 3.01 -1.80
N GLU A 108 -23.79 1.77 -1.35
CA GLU A 108 -24.66 1.16 -0.33
C GLU A 108 -24.37 1.67 1.08
N THR A 109 -23.11 1.97 1.42
CA THR A 109 -22.74 2.47 2.75
C THR A 109 -22.81 3.98 2.89
N GLN A 110 -22.68 4.72 1.78
CA GLN A 110 -22.64 6.20 1.72
C GLN A 110 -21.65 6.82 2.74
N PRO A 111 -20.38 6.39 2.75
CA PRO A 111 -19.42 6.84 3.75
C PRO A 111 -19.07 8.33 3.57
N GLU A 112 -18.49 8.96 4.58
CA GLU A 112 -17.94 10.32 4.46
C GLU A 112 -16.73 10.37 3.54
N ALA A 113 -15.92 9.28 3.52
CA ALA A 113 -14.75 9.16 2.66
C ALA A 113 -14.52 7.71 2.23
N PHE A 114 -13.72 7.53 1.18
CA PHE A 114 -13.16 6.24 0.82
C PHE A 114 -11.67 6.34 0.45
N ILE A 115 -10.93 5.24 0.62
CA ILE A 115 -9.52 5.08 0.25
C ILE A 115 -9.37 3.78 -0.53
N PHE A 116 -9.00 3.85 -1.81
CA PHE A 116 -8.69 2.67 -2.61
C PHE A 116 -7.23 2.69 -3.08
N GLU A 117 -6.58 1.53 -3.01
CA GLU A 117 -5.21 1.34 -3.47
C GLU A 117 -5.17 0.48 -4.72
N ASN A 118 -4.20 0.75 -5.60
CA ASN A 118 -3.91 -0.11 -6.73
C ASN A 118 -2.47 0.01 -7.22
N VAL A 119 -2.08 -0.90 -8.10
CA VAL A 119 -0.73 -0.92 -8.67
C VAL A 119 -0.50 0.20 -9.67
N LYS A 120 0.77 0.67 -9.81
CA LYS A 120 1.18 1.68 -10.79
C LYS A 120 0.72 1.36 -12.23
N GLY A 121 0.56 0.07 -12.57
CA GLY A 121 0.13 -0.36 -13.90
C GLY A 121 -1.23 0.21 -14.34
N LEU A 122 -2.09 0.56 -13.41
CA LEU A 122 -3.40 1.18 -13.67
C LEU A 122 -3.28 2.52 -14.41
N LEU A 123 -2.17 3.25 -14.22
CA LEU A 123 -1.92 4.55 -14.87
C LEU A 123 -1.25 4.44 -16.25
N ARG A 124 -1.13 3.26 -16.84
CA ARG A 124 -0.59 3.11 -18.20
C ARG A 124 -1.50 3.78 -19.22
N LYS A 125 -0.91 4.40 -20.23
CA LYS A 125 -1.65 5.08 -21.31
C LYS A 125 -2.71 4.19 -21.95
N SER A 126 -2.45 2.89 -22.11
CA SER A 126 -3.41 1.92 -22.65
C SER A 126 -4.67 1.71 -21.79
N PHE A 127 -4.65 2.16 -20.54
CA PHE A 127 -5.77 2.00 -19.59
C PHE A 127 -6.38 3.33 -19.16
N SER A 128 -5.92 4.45 -19.72
CA SER A 128 -6.36 5.79 -19.30
C SER A 128 -7.89 5.98 -19.37
N SER A 129 -8.54 5.53 -20.45
CA SER A 129 -9.99 5.63 -20.58
C SER A 129 -10.71 4.80 -19.52
N TYR A 130 -10.23 3.58 -19.25
CA TYR A 130 -10.82 2.73 -18.23
C TYR A 130 -10.58 3.27 -16.82
N PHE A 131 -9.41 3.82 -16.55
CA PHE A 131 -9.13 4.48 -15.26
C PHE A 131 -10.03 5.71 -15.06
N ASN A 132 -10.23 6.52 -16.09
CA ASN A 132 -11.18 7.64 -16.04
C ASN A 132 -12.63 7.15 -15.77
N TYR A 133 -13.02 6.04 -16.37
CA TYR A 133 -14.32 5.42 -16.10
C TYR A 133 -14.46 4.98 -14.64
N ILE A 134 -13.41 4.40 -14.01
CA ILE A 134 -13.40 4.08 -12.58
C ILE A 134 -13.61 5.36 -11.74
N LEU A 135 -12.89 6.43 -12.05
CA LEU A 135 -13.01 7.70 -11.30
C LEU A 135 -14.43 8.28 -11.41
N LEU A 136 -15.03 8.28 -12.60
CA LEU A 136 -16.40 8.75 -12.80
C LEU A 136 -17.44 7.94 -12.03
N GLN A 137 -17.29 6.61 -11.98
CA GLN A 137 -18.16 5.77 -11.18
C GLN A 137 -18.03 6.06 -9.68
N LEU A 138 -16.80 6.31 -9.18
CA LEU A 138 -16.56 6.70 -7.79
C LEU A 138 -17.10 8.11 -7.47
N GLN A 139 -17.08 9.03 -8.44
CA GLN A 139 -17.67 10.36 -8.30
C GLN A 139 -19.19 10.33 -8.23
N HIS A 140 -19.83 9.45 -9.01
CA HIS A 140 -21.28 9.34 -9.14
C HIS A 140 -21.76 7.89 -8.92
N PRO A 141 -21.63 7.33 -7.69
CA PRO A 141 -21.84 5.90 -7.47
C PRO A 141 -23.30 5.44 -7.62
N GLU A 142 -24.27 6.35 -7.61
CA GLU A 142 -25.70 6.05 -7.83
C GLU A 142 -26.06 5.84 -9.31
N ILE A 143 -25.22 6.30 -10.23
CA ILE A 143 -25.42 6.06 -11.66
C ILE A 143 -24.91 4.67 -12.00
N VAL A 144 -25.81 3.70 -11.97
CA VAL A 144 -25.48 2.27 -12.12
C VAL A 144 -25.55 1.86 -13.59
N LYS A 145 -24.56 1.07 -14.02
CA LYS A 145 -24.55 0.46 -15.35
C LYS A 145 -25.73 -0.51 -15.50
N LYS A 146 -26.58 -0.29 -16.52
CA LYS A 146 -27.69 -1.21 -16.85
C LYS A 146 -27.16 -2.48 -17.51
N GLU A 147 -27.88 -3.61 -17.37
CA GLU A 147 -27.46 -4.91 -17.90
C GLU A 147 -27.12 -4.90 -19.41
N ASN A 148 -27.92 -4.21 -20.21
CA ASN A 148 -27.75 -4.14 -21.67
C ASN A 148 -26.82 -3.01 -22.12
N MET A 149 -26.13 -2.34 -21.21
CA MET A 149 -25.25 -1.20 -21.50
C MET A 149 -23.80 -1.66 -21.57
N THR A 150 -23.04 -1.21 -22.56
CA THR A 150 -21.58 -1.38 -22.57
C THR A 150 -20.94 -0.45 -21.54
N TRP A 151 -19.67 -0.66 -21.21
CA TRP A 151 -18.98 0.24 -20.29
C TRP A 151 -18.74 1.63 -20.91
N GLU A 152 -18.56 1.72 -22.25
CA GLU A 152 -18.41 2.97 -23.00
C GLU A 152 -19.69 3.79 -22.97
N GLU A 153 -20.85 3.14 -23.15
CA GLU A 153 -22.17 3.79 -23.06
C GLU A 153 -22.42 4.32 -21.65
N HIS A 154 -22.04 3.53 -20.62
CA HIS A 154 -22.13 3.96 -19.22
C HIS A 154 -21.17 5.11 -18.93
N MET A 155 -19.93 5.05 -19.43
CA MET A 155 -18.97 6.15 -19.32
C MET A 155 -19.54 7.44 -19.92
N SER A 156 -20.11 7.37 -21.12
CA SER A 156 -20.73 8.53 -21.77
C SER A 156 -21.90 9.12 -20.96
N LEU A 157 -22.67 8.26 -20.28
CA LEU A 157 -23.74 8.70 -19.38
C LEU A 157 -23.17 9.45 -18.17
N LEU A 158 -22.12 8.89 -17.54
CA LEU A 158 -21.42 9.49 -16.40
C LEU A 158 -20.77 10.83 -16.79
N GLU A 159 -20.12 10.91 -17.96
CA GLU A 159 -19.50 12.15 -18.47
C GLU A 159 -20.54 13.25 -18.69
N LYS A 160 -21.70 12.90 -19.29
CA LYS A 160 -22.80 13.86 -19.47
C LYS A 160 -23.34 14.38 -18.14
N HIS A 161 -23.54 13.50 -17.17
CA HIS A 161 -24.01 13.87 -15.85
C HIS A 161 -22.99 14.78 -15.13
N HIS A 162 -21.73 14.40 -15.15
CA HIS A 162 -20.62 15.15 -14.54
C HIS A 162 -20.50 16.56 -15.15
N THR A 163 -20.59 16.67 -16.50
CA THR A 163 -20.48 17.95 -17.22
C THR A 163 -21.71 18.85 -17.03
N ALA A 164 -22.87 18.25 -16.81
CA ALA A 164 -24.10 19.01 -16.58
C ALA A 164 -24.16 19.69 -15.21
N GLY A 165 -23.25 19.33 -14.30
CA GLY A 165 -23.17 19.88 -12.95
C GLY A 165 -24.40 19.58 -12.09
N HIS A 166 -25.12 18.48 -12.39
CA HIS A 166 -26.23 18.01 -11.56
C HIS A 166 -25.64 17.27 -10.34
N ASP A 167 -25.64 17.93 -9.19
CA ASP A 167 -25.21 17.37 -7.91
C ASP A 167 -26.39 16.83 -7.08
N ASP A 168 -27.50 16.49 -7.75
CA ASP A 168 -28.67 15.90 -7.08
C ASP A 168 -28.38 14.42 -6.78
N GLY A 169 -27.95 14.11 -5.55
CA GLY A 169 -27.68 12.75 -5.10
C GLY A 169 -26.32 12.55 -4.45
N LEU A 170 -25.96 11.28 -4.23
CA LEU A 170 -24.68 10.91 -3.64
C LEU A 170 -23.55 11.16 -4.64
N SER A 171 -22.66 12.08 -4.31
CA SER A 171 -21.47 12.36 -5.10
C SER A 171 -20.22 12.52 -4.24
N TYR A 172 -19.04 12.34 -4.87
CA TYR A 172 -17.74 12.41 -4.19
C TYR A 172 -16.76 13.28 -4.96
N ASN A 173 -16.00 14.10 -4.24
CA ASN A 173 -14.81 14.77 -4.74
C ASN A 173 -13.66 13.77 -4.72
N VAL A 174 -13.28 13.25 -5.88
CA VAL A 174 -12.30 12.17 -6.02
C VAL A 174 -10.97 12.70 -6.54
N VAL A 175 -9.90 12.38 -5.84
CA VAL A 175 -8.53 12.68 -6.23
C VAL A 175 -7.67 11.42 -6.18
N PHE A 176 -6.63 11.37 -7.02
CA PHE A 176 -5.68 10.27 -7.00
C PHE A 176 -4.24 10.76 -7.13
N ARG A 177 -3.31 9.95 -6.63
CA ARG A 177 -1.86 10.20 -6.79
C ARG A 177 -1.09 8.89 -6.84
N LEU A 178 -0.03 8.87 -7.63
CA LEU A 178 0.99 7.83 -7.56
C LEU A 178 1.97 8.18 -6.45
N LEU A 179 1.98 7.41 -5.37
CA LEU A 179 2.88 7.58 -4.24
C LEU A 179 3.99 6.55 -4.28
N ASN A 180 5.20 6.95 -3.89
CA ASN A 180 6.28 6.03 -3.57
C ASN A 180 6.33 5.82 -2.06
N ALA A 181 6.22 4.59 -1.60
CA ALA A 181 6.21 4.26 -0.18
C ALA A 181 7.48 4.73 0.56
N ALA A 182 8.63 4.78 -0.13
CA ALA A 182 9.87 5.29 0.44
C ALA A 182 9.76 6.75 0.90
N ASP A 183 8.93 7.58 0.24
CA ASP A 183 8.70 8.98 0.60
C ASP A 183 7.94 9.14 1.93
N TYR A 184 7.46 8.03 2.49
CA TYR A 184 6.71 7.96 3.76
C TYR A 184 7.38 7.06 4.79
N GLY A 185 8.70 6.86 4.68
CA GLY A 185 9.51 6.12 5.66
C GLY A 185 9.36 4.60 5.59
N VAL A 186 8.93 4.06 4.45
CA VAL A 186 8.96 2.63 4.17
C VAL A 186 10.33 2.27 3.58
N PRO A 187 11.06 1.26 4.08
CA PRO A 187 12.37 0.86 3.56
C PRO A 187 12.27 0.11 2.22
N GLN A 188 11.38 0.60 1.34
CA GLN A 188 11.09 -0.03 0.05
C GLN A 188 10.65 0.99 -0.99
N SER A 189 11.27 0.97 -2.17
CA SER A 189 10.75 1.71 -3.32
C SER A 189 9.57 0.95 -3.93
N ARG A 190 8.36 1.37 -3.56
CA ARG A 190 7.10 0.75 -3.96
C ARG A 190 6.09 1.81 -4.37
N HIS A 191 5.77 1.84 -5.64
CA HIS A 191 4.81 2.80 -6.18
C HIS A 191 3.38 2.24 -6.15
N ARG A 192 2.45 3.04 -5.61
CA ARG A 192 1.03 2.70 -5.54
C ARG A 192 0.16 3.88 -5.95
N VAL A 193 -0.88 3.58 -6.70
CA VAL A 193 -1.96 4.54 -6.96
C VAL A 193 -2.88 4.53 -5.76
N ILE A 194 -3.05 5.67 -5.14
CA ILE A 194 -4.03 5.86 -4.07
C ILE A 194 -5.13 6.77 -4.61
N ILE A 195 -6.37 6.35 -4.44
CA ILE A 195 -7.59 7.07 -4.84
C ILE A 195 -8.34 7.40 -3.55
N VAL A 196 -8.62 8.67 -3.32
CA VAL A 196 -9.36 9.14 -2.15
C VAL A 196 -10.54 9.96 -2.62
N GLY A 197 -11.71 9.69 -2.04
CA GLY A 197 -12.90 10.50 -2.26
C GLY A 197 -13.50 10.96 -0.95
N PHE A 198 -13.95 12.20 -0.93
CA PHE A 198 -14.78 12.76 0.14
C PHE A 198 -16.16 13.08 -0.40
N ARG A 199 -17.20 12.76 0.37
CA ARG A 199 -18.57 13.05 -0.03
C ARG A 199 -18.75 14.56 -0.25
N SER A 200 -19.36 14.93 -1.38
CA SER A 200 -19.37 16.32 -1.86
C SER A 200 -20.11 17.27 -0.92
N ASP A 201 -21.14 16.78 -0.21
CA ASP A 201 -21.89 17.56 0.79
C ASP A 201 -21.07 17.95 2.04
N SER A 202 -19.92 17.31 2.24
CA SER A 202 -19.02 17.64 3.36
C SER A 202 -18.24 18.94 3.16
N ASN A 203 -18.20 19.49 1.93
CA ASN A 203 -17.41 20.67 1.55
C ASN A 203 -15.90 20.55 1.90
N ILE A 204 -15.37 19.33 1.97
CA ILE A 204 -13.96 19.09 2.25
C ILE A 204 -13.12 19.34 0.98
N SER A 205 -12.15 20.23 1.10
CA SER A 205 -11.03 20.32 0.15
C SER A 205 -9.83 19.58 0.74
N TRP A 206 -9.48 18.43 0.15
CA TRP A 206 -8.40 17.59 0.64
C TRP A 206 -7.30 17.42 -0.42
N SER A 207 -6.08 17.33 0.04
CA SER A 207 -4.91 17.00 -0.78
C SER A 207 -4.09 15.90 -0.12
N PHE A 208 -3.33 15.16 -0.94
CA PHE A 208 -2.43 14.13 -0.43
C PHE A 208 -1.40 14.70 0.54
N PRO A 209 -1.04 13.93 1.59
CA PRO A 209 0.00 14.35 2.53
C PRO A 209 1.32 14.58 1.79
N ASN A 210 2.09 15.54 2.26
CA ASN A 210 3.44 15.79 1.76
C ASN A 210 4.35 14.61 2.10
N ALA A 211 5.38 14.39 1.26
CA ALA A 211 6.46 13.47 1.58
C ALA A 211 7.13 13.87 2.89
N THR A 212 7.51 12.88 3.69
CA THR A 212 8.26 13.07 4.95
C THR A 212 9.73 12.66 4.80
N HIS A 213 10.07 11.91 3.74
CA HIS A 213 11.40 11.38 3.47
C HIS A 213 11.77 11.63 2.01
N SER A 214 13.08 11.67 1.72
CA SER A 214 13.57 11.85 0.37
C SER A 214 14.82 11.03 0.07
N GLN A 215 15.03 10.74 -1.21
CA GLN A 215 16.25 10.12 -1.72
C GLN A 215 17.46 11.04 -1.55
N GLU A 216 17.26 12.33 -1.79
CA GLU A 216 18.29 13.35 -1.65
C GLU A 216 18.83 13.40 -0.23
N SER A 217 17.96 13.31 0.78
CA SER A 217 18.38 13.26 2.19
C SER A 217 19.15 11.97 2.52
N LEU A 218 18.81 10.82 1.92
CA LEU A 218 19.61 9.60 2.05
C LEU A 218 21.00 9.77 1.42
N LEU A 219 21.07 10.29 0.20
CA LEU A 219 22.34 10.51 -0.48
C LEU A 219 23.20 11.54 0.23
N TYR A 220 22.58 12.57 0.81
CA TYR A 220 23.24 13.59 1.62
C TYR A 220 23.84 12.97 2.89
N SER A 221 23.07 12.21 3.63
CA SER A 221 23.53 11.51 4.84
C SER A 221 24.64 10.50 4.55
N LYS A 222 24.59 9.79 3.42
CA LYS A 222 25.63 8.84 3.02
C LYS A 222 26.93 9.52 2.55
N TRP A 223 26.82 10.53 1.71
CA TRP A 223 27.95 11.01 0.91
C TRP A 223 28.44 12.40 1.27
N VAL A 224 27.61 13.24 1.89
CA VAL A 224 28.00 14.57 2.33
C VAL A 224 28.44 14.55 3.79
N THR A 225 27.51 14.27 4.72
CA THR A 225 27.83 14.28 6.17
C THR A 225 28.49 12.96 6.63
N GLY A 226 28.09 11.83 6.11
CA GLY A 226 28.57 10.51 6.54
C GLY A 226 27.78 9.92 7.70
N ASP A 227 26.74 10.61 8.19
CA ASP A 227 25.95 10.22 9.37
C ASP A 227 25.34 8.83 9.21
N TYR A 228 24.86 8.48 8.00
CA TYR A 228 24.35 7.16 7.71
C TYR A 228 25.30 6.02 8.10
N TRP A 229 26.58 6.18 7.77
CA TRP A 229 27.59 5.16 8.06
C TRP A 229 27.91 5.09 9.55
N GLN A 230 27.88 6.23 10.25
CA GLN A 230 28.08 6.31 11.70
C GLN A 230 26.92 5.65 12.45
N GLU A 231 25.68 5.93 12.06
CA GLU A 231 24.48 5.31 12.63
C GLU A 231 24.51 3.78 12.57
N HIS A 232 25.08 3.25 11.49
CA HIS A 232 25.20 1.80 11.29
C HIS A 232 26.55 1.21 11.76
N ASN A 233 27.40 1.99 12.46
CA ASN A 233 28.72 1.57 12.89
C ASN A 233 29.62 1.08 11.75
N MET A 234 29.49 1.68 10.57
CA MET A 234 30.19 1.29 9.35
C MET A 234 31.22 2.35 8.94
N LYS A 235 32.28 1.89 8.27
CA LYS A 235 33.21 2.81 7.60
C LYS A 235 32.60 3.29 6.30
N LYS A 236 32.60 4.62 6.09
CA LYS A 236 32.19 5.21 4.81
C LYS A 236 33.05 4.62 3.66
N PRO A 237 32.43 4.12 2.59
CA PRO A 237 33.15 3.63 1.41
C PRO A 237 34.03 4.74 0.81
N SER A 238 35.23 4.35 0.34
CA SER A 238 36.15 5.28 -0.33
C SER A 238 35.67 5.72 -1.71
N GLU A 239 34.96 4.85 -2.40
CA GLU A 239 34.39 5.15 -3.72
C GLU A 239 33.01 5.73 -3.59
N MET A 240 32.86 6.97 -4.06
CA MET A 240 31.59 7.66 -4.09
C MET A 240 30.94 7.46 -5.48
N PRO A 241 29.73 6.88 -5.56
CA PRO A 241 29.10 6.60 -6.83
C PRO A 241 28.45 7.81 -7.50
N LEU A 242 28.54 9.01 -6.87
CA LEU A 242 27.93 10.24 -7.35
C LEU A 242 28.94 11.09 -8.12
N SER A 243 28.55 11.58 -9.28
CA SER A 243 29.30 12.63 -9.97
C SER A 243 29.25 13.96 -9.18
N THR A 244 30.19 14.85 -9.47
CA THR A 244 30.23 16.19 -8.87
C THR A 244 28.93 16.98 -9.09
N ALA A 245 28.30 16.82 -10.24
CA ALA A 245 27.02 17.46 -10.55
C ALA A 245 25.87 16.90 -9.69
N GLN A 246 25.80 15.58 -9.52
CA GLN A 246 24.82 14.93 -8.65
C GLN A 246 25.01 15.34 -7.19
N LEU A 247 26.26 15.40 -6.71
CA LEU A 247 26.57 15.84 -5.35
C LEU A 247 26.12 17.27 -5.09
N ARG A 248 26.33 18.18 -6.06
CA ARG A 248 25.84 19.57 -5.96
C ARG A 248 24.31 19.62 -5.91
N SER A 249 23.64 18.82 -6.74
CA SER A 249 22.17 18.74 -6.73
C SER A 249 21.63 18.23 -5.39
N VAL A 250 22.25 17.19 -4.83
CA VAL A 250 21.89 16.65 -3.50
C VAL A 250 22.08 17.70 -2.39
N ARG A 251 23.23 18.41 -2.38
CA ARG A 251 23.46 19.51 -1.41
C ARG A 251 22.38 20.56 -1.52
N ARG A 252 22.13 21.05 -2.72
CA ARG A 252 21.13 22.08 -2.97
C ARG A 252 19.74 21.66 -2.49
N ALA A 253 19.33 20.44 -2.79
CA ALA A 253 18.00 19.93 -2.40
C ALA A 253 17.81 19.84 -0.88
N VAL A 254 18.88 19.69 -0.10
CA VAL A 254 18.79 19.52 1.35
C VAL A 254 19.15 20.81 2.10
N GLU A 255 20.20 21.53 1.67
CA GLU A 255 20.72 22.71 2.36
C GLU A 255 19.92 23.99 2.07
N GLU A 256 19.24 24.08 0.90
CA GLU A 256 18.45 25.25 0.48
C GLU A 256 16.95 25.09 0.77
N THR A 257 16.53 24.08 1.54
CA THR A 257 15.12 23.88 1.90
C THR A 257 14.84 24.33 3.33
N ASP A 258 13.71 25.03 3.53
CA ASP A 258 13.25 25.46 4.86
C ASP A 258 12.78 24.29 5.73
N THR A 259 12.39 23.18 5.12
CA THR A 259 11.87 21.97 5.78
C THR A 259 12.59 20.73 5.26
N PRO A 260 13.78 20.40 5.80
CA PRO A 260 14.52 19.22 5.36
C PRO A 260 13.74 17.95 5.68
N LEU A 261 13.59 17.09 4.65
CA LEU A 261 12.96 15.79 4.77
C LEU A 261 13.92 14.80 5.44
N GLN A 262 13.35 13.80 6.13
CA GLN A 262 14.14 12.69 6.64
C GLN A 262 14.73 11.87 5.48
N ARG A 263 15.82 11.15 5.73
CA ARG A 263 16.41 10.25 4.74
C ARG A 263 15.52 9.04 4.49
N TRP A 264 15.42 8.61 3.23
CA TRP A 264 14.82 7.32 2.94
C TRP A 264 15.39 6.22 3.83
N GLN A 265 14.53 5.29 4.25
CA GLN A 265 14.93 4.12 5.00
C GLN A 265 15.48 3.06 4.05
N THR A 266 16.52 2.35 4.48
CA THR A 266 17.21 1.32 3.71
C THR A 266 16.82 -0.09 4.19
N VAL A 267 17.26 -1.10 3.46
CA VAL A 267 17.16 -2.49 3.91
C VAL A 267 17.87 -2.65 5.26
N ARG A 268 19.07 -2.04 5.42
CA ARG A 268 19.83 -2.10 6.67
C ARG A 268 19.07 -1.52 7.85
N ASP A 269 18.37 -0.40 7.66
CA ASP A 269 17.50 0.18 8.71
C ASP A 269 16.39 -0.79 9.14
N ALA A 270 15.90 -1.61 8.21
CA ALA A 270 14.80 -2.52 8.49
C ALA A 270 15.22 -3.85 9.13
N ILE A 271 16.38 -4.39 8.75
CA ILE A 271 16.77 -5.75 9.10
C ILE A 271 18.18 -5.88 9.69
N GLY A 272 18.93 -4.79 9.81
CA GLY A 272 20.33 -4.84 10.24
C GLY A 272 20.52 -5.22 11.71
N ASP A 273 19.49 -5.12 12.52
CA ASP A 273 19.45 -5.56 13.93
C ASP A 273 19.03 -7.03 14.11
N LEU A 274 18.49 -7.66 13.07
CA LEU A 274 18.12 -9.07 13.11
C LEU A 274 19.38 -9.96 13.06
N PRO A 275 19.40 -11.05 13.82
CA PRO A 275 20.49 -12.03 13.72
C PRO A 275 20.50 -12.67 12.33
N ASN A 276 21.64 -13.23 11.93
CA ASN A 276 21.70 -13.99 10.69
C ASN A 276 20.79 -15.22 10.79
N PRO A 277 19.78 -15.38 9.90
CA PRO A 277 18.84 -16.50 10.00
C PRO A 277 19.47 -17.88 9.74
N ALA A 278 20.69 -17.93 9.19
CA ALA A 278 21.43 -19.17 8.96
C ALA A 278 22.21 -19.65 10.21
N ASP A 279 22.40 -18.80 11.22
CA ASP A 279 23.17 -19.10 12.41
C ASP A 279 22.28 -19.72 13.50
N GLU A 280 22.83 -20.60 14.31
CA GLU A 280 22.11 -21.26 15.42
C GLU A 280 21.47 -20.26 16.39
N HIS A 281 22.07 -19.09 16.58
CA HIS A 281 21.54 -18.01 17.43
C HIS A 281 20.40 -17.21 16.79
N GLY A 282 20.22 -17.31 15.48
CA GLY A 282 19.13 -16.67 14.74
C GLY A 282 17.84 -17.49 14.71
N VAL A 283 17.98 -18.82 14.89
CA VAL A 283 16.84 -19.74 14.82
C VAL A 283 15.96 -19.57 16.07
N GLY A 284 14.68 -19.19 15.84
CA GLY A 284 13.68 -19.05 16.91
C GLY A 284 13.73 -17.76 17.72
N ALA A 285 14.72 -16.87 17.49
CA ALA A 285 14.79 -15.59 18.19
C ALA A 285 13.66 -14.62 17.80
N TYR A 286 13.17 -14.73 16.57
CA TYR A 286 12.08 -13.94 16.03
C TYR A 286 11.10 -14.85 15.28
N TYR A 287 9.80 -14.58 15.40
CA TYR A 287 8.78 -15.24 14.59
C TYR A 287 9.03 -15.00 13.11
N ASN A 288 8.95 -16.06 12.29
CA ASN A 288 9.06 -15.99 10.84
C ASN A 288 10.45 -15.56 10.31
N HIS A 289 11.52 -15.83 11.08
CA HIS A 289 12.89 -15.47 10.70
C HIS A 289 13.73 -16.71 10.37
N GLU A 290 13.19 -17.61 9.57
CA GLU A 290 13.85 -18.85 9.14
C GLU A 290 14.59 -18.64 7.81
N PHE A 291 15.80 -19.19 7.74
CA PHE A 291 16.63 -19.19 6.53
C PHE A 291 15.96 -19.92 5.38
N ARG A 292 16.04 -19.33 4.18
CA ARG A 292 15.60 -19.96 2.94
C ARG A 292 16.74 -20.02 1.94
N ASP A 293 17.12 -21.23 1.56
CA ASP A 293 18.19 -21.49 0.59
C ASP A 293 17.73 -21.34 -0.87
N GLY A 294 18.71 -21.34 -1.80
CA GLY A 294 18.49 -21.40 -3.25
C GLY A 294 18.41 -20.04 -3.95
N ALA A 295 18.71 -18.95 -3.26
CA ALA A 295 18.76 -17.62 -3.88
C ALA A 295 19.95 -17.53 -4.89
N ARG A 296 19.70 -17.00 -6.08
CA ARG A 296 20.70 -16.81 -7.13
C ARG A 296 20.48 -15.52 -7.89
N ILE A 297 21.57 -14.82 -8.20
CA ILE A 297 21.54 -13.67 -9.11
C ILE A 297 21.53 -14.17 -10.55
N TYR A 298 20.65 -13.58 -11.36
CA TYR A 298 20.63 -13.76 -12.82
C TYR A 298 20.11 -12.48 -13.48
N ALA A 299 20.25 -12.38 -14.80
CA ALA A 299 19.88 -11.16 -15.54
C ALA A 299 18.47 -10.66 -15.18
N GLY A 300 18.35 -9.41 -14.73
CA GLY A 300 17.11 -8.80 -14.27
C GLY A 300 16.70 -9.13 -12.83
N HIS A 301 17.44 -9.97 -12.11
CA HIS A 301 17.14 -10.42 -10.75
C HIS A 301 18.38 -10.30 -9.86
N SER A 302 18.67 -9.08 -9.41
CA SER A 302 19.93 -8.74 -8.72
C SER A 302 19.79 -8.56 -7.20
N GLY A 303 18.61 -8.79 -6.63
CA GLY A 303 18.38 -8.54 -5.21
C GLY A 303 18.36 -7.04 -4.82
N SER A 304 18.18 -6.77 -3.56
CA SER A 304 18.21 -5.43 -2.93
C SER A 304 19.46 -5.28 -2.09
N LYS A 305 20.19 -4.18 -2.24
CA LYS A 305 21.39 -3.88 -1.44
C LYS A 305 21.01 -3.41 -0.04
N MET A 306 21.83 -3.73 0.95
CA MET A 306 21.60 -3.34 2.35
C MET A 306 21.43 -1.83 2.52
N ASP A 307 22.23 -1.02 1.84
CA ASP A 307 22.29 0.43 2.01
C ASP A 307 21.37 1.22 1.06
N GLU A 308 20.40 0.55 0.46
CA GLU A 308 19.39 1.15 -0.41
C GLU A 308 17.98 0.72 0.06
N PRO A 309 16.92 1.47 -0.28
CA PRO A 309 15.56 0.94 -0.10
C PRO A 309 15.40 -0.37 -0.87
N SER A 310 14.68 -1.32 -0.28
CA SER A 310 14.36 -2.57 -0.97
C SER A 310 13.66 -2.30 -2.30
N LYS A 311 13.91 -3.13 -3.28
CA LYS A 311 13.04 -3.25 -4.44
C LYS A 311 11.65 -3.69 -3.99
N THR A 312 10.64 -3.46 -4.82
CA THR A 312 9.27 -3.87 -4.50
C THR A 312 9.18 -5.37 -4.19
N ILE A 313 8.81 -5.74 -2.97
CA ILE A 313 8.47 -7.14 -2.62
C ILE A 313 7.30 -7.58 -3.49
N LYS A 314 7.49 -8.68 -4.22
CA LYS A 314 6.50 -9.26 -5.13
C LYS A 314 5.81 -10.46 -4.51
N ALA A 315 4.51 -10.57 -4.78
CA ALA A 315 3.69 -11.69 -4.29
C ALA A 315 4.08 -13.06 -4.88
N GLY A 316 4.75 -13.10 -6.03
CA GLY A 316 5.14 -14.34 -6.70
C GLY A 316 3.94 -15.19 -7.13
N ALA A 317 3.69 -15.33 -8.45
CA ALA A 317 2.58 -16.15 -8.94
C ALA A 317 2.95 -17.63 -9.11
N HIS A 318 4.22 -18.00 -9.05
CA HIS A 318 4.73 -19.32 -9.45
C HIS A 318 5.76 -19.93 -8.49
N GLY A 319 5.52 -19.79 -7.19
CA GLY A 319 6.25 -20.55 -6.17
C GLY A 319 7.68 -20.09 -5.86
N VAL A 320 8.33 -19.35 -6.74
CA VAL A 320 9.64 -18.72 -6.49
C VAL A 320 9.48 -17.22 -6.71
N PRO A 321 9.51 -16.41 -5.66
CA PRO A 321 9.55 -14.96 -5.81
C PRO A 321 10.80 -14.62 -6.64
N GLY A 322 10.63 -13.80 -7.68
CA GLY A 322 11.75 -13.32 -8.48
C GLY A 322 12.80 -12.61 -7.63
N GLY A 323 13.94 -12.29 -8.23
CA GLY A 323 15.11 -11.73 -7.54
C GLY A 323 14.90 -10.46 -6.73
N GLU A 324 13.73 -9.86 -6.78
CA GLU A 324 13.37 -8.71 -5.93
C GLU A 324 13.16 -9.08 -4.46
N ASN A 325 12.84 -10.35 -4.17
CA ASN A 325 12.65 -10.83 -2.79
C ASN A 325 13.97 -11.39 -2.21
N MET A 326 15.10 -10.88 -2.67
CA MET A 326 16.44 -11.23 -2.20
C MET A 326 17.17 -10.01 -1.65
N VAL A 327 18.02 -10.26 -0.68
CA VAL A 327 19.01 -9.29 -0.17
C VAL A 327 20.41 -9.63 -0.68
N VAL A 328 21.17 -8.61 -0.99
CA VAL A 328 22.62 -8.67 -1.25
C VAL A 328 23.32 -8.19 0.00
N LEU A 329 24.05 -9.09 0.65
CA LEU A 329 24.80 -8.82 1.89
C LEU A 329 26.10 -8.03 1.61
N ASP A 330 26.75 -7.57 2.66
CA ASP A 330 27.95 -6.73 2.55
C ASP A 330 29.16 -7.45 1.91
N ASP A 331 29.22 -8.77 2.03
CA ASP A 331 30.22 -9.62 1.39
C ASP A 331 29.90 -9.95 -0.08
N GLY A 332 28.77 -9.44 -0.59
CA GLY A 332 28.28 -9.70 -1.95
C GLY A 332 27.49 -10.99 -2.11
N SER A 333 27.38 -11.81 -1.07
CA SER A 333 26.53 -12.98 -1.09
C SER A 333 25.05 -12.61 -1.15
N VAL A 334 24.20 -13.55 -1.59
CA VAL A 334 22.75 -13.30 -1.71
C VAL A 334 21.97 -14.40 -1.02
N ARG A 335 20.86 -14.01 -0.42
CA ARG A 335 19.86 -14.92 0.11
C ARG A 335 18.46 -14.38 -0.09
N TYR A 336 17.46 -15.23 0.01
CA TYR A 336 16.08 -14.76 0.08
C TYR A 336 15.87 -14.00 1.40
N TYR A 337 14.97 -13.02 1.36
CA TYR A 337 14.42 -12.47 2.60
C TYR A 337 13.68 -13.57 3.36
N THR A 338 13.81 -13.56 4.67
CA THR A 338 12.88 -14.28 5.54
C THR A 338 11.50 -13.62 5.48
N VAL A 339 10.49 -14.31 5.99
CA VAL A 339 9.14 -13.72 6.10
C VAL A 339 9.18 -12.50 7.02
N ARG A 340 9.91 -12.57 8.16
CA ARG A 340 10.07 -11.44 9.09
C ARG A 340 10.73 -10.23 8.45
N GLU A 341 11.80 -10.43 7.72
CA GLU A 341 12.48 -9.34 7.01
C GLU A 341 11.56 -8.67 5.97
N SER A 342 10.83 -9.47 5.20
CA SER A 342 9.84 -8.96 4.24
C SER A 342 8.71 -8.21 4.93
N ALA A 343 8.24 -8.69 6.08
CA ALA A 343 7.23 -8.03 6.89
C ALA A 343 7.73 -6.68 7.40
N ARG A 344 8.97 -6.58 7.92
CA ARG A 344 9.59 -5.31 8.33
C ARG A 344 9.78 -4.35 7.17
N ILE A 345 10.16 -4.83 5.98
CA ILE A 345 10.27 -4.02 4.76
C ILE A 345 8.91 -3.46 4.33
N GLN A 346 7.82 -4.19 4.56
CA GLN A 346 6.44 -3.73 4.39
C GLN A 346 5.89 -3.00 5.63
N THR A 347 6.75 -2.80 6.62
CA THR A 347 6.46 -2.08 7.86
C THR A 347 5.36 -2.70 8.74
N PHE A 348 5.20 -4.03 8.65
CA PHE A 348 4.45 -4.78 9.67
C PHE A 348 5.23 -4.82 10.97
N PRO A 349 4.57 -4.71 12.14
CA PRO A 349 5.21 -4.87 13.44
C PRO A 349 5.76 -6.28 13.67
N ASP A 350 6.74 -6.42 14.57
CA ASP A 350 7.41 -7.70 14.81
C ASP A 350 6.52 -8.73 15.52
N ASP A 351 5.56 -8.28 16.29
CA ASP A 351 4.56 -9.09 16.98
C ASP A 351 3.37 -9.48 16.08
N TYR A 352 3.29 -8.94 14.85
CA TYR A 352 2.36 -9.43 13.84
C TYR A 352 2.96 -10.66 13.15
N ILE A 353 2.33 -11.81 13.30
CA ILE A 353 2.83 -13.10 12.80
C ILE A 353 2.21 -13.50 11.46
N PHE A 354 2.94 -14.35 10.72
CA PHE A 354 2.50 -14.94 9.46
C PHE A 354 2.59 -16.46 9.60
N SER A 355 1.45 -17.12 9.76
CA SER A 355 1.38 -18.56 10.10
C SER A 355 1.41 -19.51 8.91
N ALA A 356 1.29 -18.98 7.70
CA ALA A 356 1.30 -19.79 6.50
C ALA A 356 2.72 -20.24 6.11
N SER A 357 2.81 -21.11 5.10
CA SER A 357 4.11 -21.48 4.51
C SER A 357 4.86 -20.24 4.01
N TRP A 358 6.19 -20.33 3.89
CA TRP A 358 7.03 -19.23 3.39
C TRP A 358 6.50 -18.63 2.10
N THR A 359 6.17 -19.46 1.10
CA THR A 359 5.65 -18.99 -0.20
C THR A 359 4.34 -18.23 -0.05
N GLU A 360 3.44 -18.74 0.78
CA GLU A 360 2.14 -18.12 1.01
C GLU A 360 2.28 -16.82 1.81
N SER A 361 3.09 -16.80 2.86
CA SER A 361 3.40 -15.59 3.63
C SER A 361 4.02 -14.50 2.75
N MET A 362 4.96 -14.87 1.86
CA MET A 362 5.57 -13.94 0.90
C MET A 362 4.54 -13.41 -0.12
N ARG A 363 3.57 -14.24 -0.51
CA ARG A 363 2.45 -13.82 -1.38
C ARG A 363 1.58 -12.78 -0.67
N GLN A 364 1.22 -13.04 0.57
CA GLN A 364 0.42 -12.13 1.39
C GLN A 364 1.13 -10.79 1.62
N ILE A 365 2.39 -10.81 2.04
CA ILE A 365 3.21 -9.62 2.27
C ILE A 365 3.42 -8.84 0.97
N GLY A 366 3.69 -9.53 -0.14
CA GLY A 366 3.89 -8.90 -1.45
C GLY A 366 2.64 -8.22 -2.02
N ASN A 367 1.45 -8.72 -1.70
CA ASN A 367 0.17 -8.09 -2.05
C ASN A 367 -0.19 -6.93 -1.12
N ALA A 368 0.31 -6.92 0.09
CA ALA A 368 -0.08 -5.93 1.10
C ALA A 368 0.32 -4.49 0.72
N VAL A 369 -0.48 -3.54 1.17
CA VAL A 369 -0.09 -2.13 1.25
C VAL A 369 0.86 -1.96 2.44
N PRO A 370 2.01 -1.26 2.29
CA PRO A 370 2.88 -0.99 3.43
C PRO A 370 2.15 -0.23 4.54
N VAL A 371 2.27 -0.72 5.78
CA VAL A 371 1.50 -0.19 6.92
C VAL A 371 1.75 1.31 7.14
N LYS A 372 3.01 1.76 7.06
CA LYS A 372 3.35 3.19 7.20
C LYS A 372 2.76 4.06 6.08
N LEU A 373 2.72 3.57 4.83
CA LEU A 373 2.09 4.31 3.73
C LEU A 373 0.58 4.45 3.97
N ALA A 374 -0.08 3.34 4.36
CA ALA A 374 -1.50 3.33 4.70
C ALA A 374 -1.80 4.29 5.87
N LYS A 375 -0.95 4.27 6.91
CA LYS A 375 -1.05 5.20 8.04
C LYS A 375 -0.92 6.66 7.61
N ALA A 376 0.08 7.01 6.79
CA ALA A 376 0.30 8.39 6.35
C ALA A 376 -0.91 8.96 5.59
N VAL A 377 -1.52 8.16 4.72
CA VAL A 377 -2.76 8.54 4.01
C VAL A 377 -3.93 8.61 4.99
N GLY A 378 -4.09 7.61 5.87
CA GLY A 378 -5.13 7.56 6.88
C GLY A 378 -5.09 8.73 7.86
N ASP A 379 -3.91 9.10 8.35
CA ASP A 379 -3.70 10.28 9.23
C ASP A 379 -4.20 11.57 8.55
N SER A 380 -3.88 11.74 7.27
CA SER A 380 -4.31 12.91 6.50
C SER A 380 -5.83 12.96 6.33
N VAL A 381 -6.44 11.81 6.00
CA VAL A 381 -7.90 11.70 5.81
C VAL A 381 -8.64 11.93 7.14
N ILE A 382 -8.26 11.24 8.21
CA ILE A 382 -8.96 11.35 9.52
C ILE A 382 -8.80 12.75 10.15
N THR A 383 -7.66 13.41 9.92
CA THR A 383 -7.43 14.78 10.39
C THR A 383 -8.42 15.73 9.75
N GLN A 384 -8.63 15.59 8.44
CA GLN A 384 -9.60 16.41 7.71
C GLN A 384 -11.04 16.14 8.17
N MET A 385 -11.41 14.86 8.36
CA MET A 385 -12.74 14.48 8.85
C MET A 385 -13.01 15.01 10.28
N LYS A 386 -12.00 14.97 11.17
CA LYS A 386 -12.13 15.51 12.54
C LYS A 386 -12.29 17.04 12.57
N GLY A 387 -11.75 17.75 11.58
CA GLY A 387 -11.96 19.19 11.41
C GLY A 387 -13.43 19.57 11.23
N LEU A 388 -14.21 18.74 10.52
CA LEU A 388 -15.64 18.95 10.31
C LEU A 388 -16.45 18.85 11.62
N VAL A 389 -16.12 17.87 12.46
CA VAL A 389 -16.87 17.66 13.73
C VAL A 389 -16.74 18.86 14.65
N LYS A 390 -15.64 19.62 14.59
CA LYS A 390 -15.42 20.83 15.40
C LYS A 390 -16.15 22.06 14.87
N HIS A 391 -16.54 22.11 13.61
CA HIS A 391 -17.25 23.26 13.02
C HIS A 391 -18.77 23.12 13.06
N ASN A 392 -19.28 21.91 13.28
CA ASN A 392 -20.72 21.60 13.32
C ASN A 392 -21.25 21.37 14.76
N GLY A 393 -20.43 21.56 15.80
CA GLY A 393 -20.79 21.52 17.22
C GLY A 393 -20.54 22.88 17.90
#